data_4163f4013d8a2e333c6a2b5c6f933eed
#
_entry.id   4163f4013d8a2e333c6a2b5c6f933eed
#
_cell.length_a   1.000
_cell.length_b   1.000
_cell.length_c   1.000
_cell.angle_alpha   90.00
_cell.angle_beta   90.00
_cell.angle_gamma   90.00
#
_symmetry.space_group_name_H-M   'P 1'
#
loop_
_entity.id
_entity.type
_entity.pdbx_description
1 polymer ?
#
loop_
_entity_poly.entity_id
_entity_poly.type
_entity_poly.pdbx_seq_one_letter_code
_entity_poly.pdbx_strand_id
1 'polypeptide(L)'
;MNRPESGFRYIGRPLPRHEDARLIVGQGRFTDDFGFPGQAYAAMVRSPHPHARIVSIDKSRVLALPGVLGVFTGADCAADGLGPIQHDPLPKTRDDMKLAAPGGGEVFIGPHLLLPADKVRHVGEAVAMVVAETRAQAFDGAEVLAVTYEELPFVLHSEDAMQPGAATVWDEVPGNILVDTRFGDHQATERAFEQAANVVAMDFNIGRVTGVPMEPRACVANYDAASGRYTLHAGSGGAVRQKRELAGVLG
;
A
#
# COMPACT_ATOMS: atom_id res chain seq x y z
N MET A 1 10.42 43.79 0.61
CA MET A 1 11.75 43.32 0.26
C MET A 1 11.78 42.98 -1.22
N ASN A 2 12.41 43.83 -2.03
CA ASN A 2 12.62 43.53 -3.46
C ASN A 2 13.63 42.40 -3.57
N ARG A 3 13.21 41.21 -3.99
CA ARG A 3 14.16 40.16 -4.41
C ARG A 3 14.92 40.66 -5.63
N PRO A 4 16.27 40.50 -5.69
CA PRO A 4 17.02 40.84 -6.88
C PRO A 4 16.45 40.08 -8.07
N GLU A 5 16.28 40.74 -9.21
CA GLU A 5 15.90 40.05 -10.45
C GLU A 5 16.94 39.00 -10.76
N SER A 6 16.52 37.73 -10.64
CA SER A 6 17.38 36.61 -11.02
C SER A 6 17.59 36.70 -12.54
N GLY A 7 18.84 36.67 -13.02
CA GLY A 7 19.13 36.63 -14.45
C GLY A 7 18.62 35.38 -15.16
N PHE A 8 17.90 34.51 -14.44
CA PHE A 8 17.28 33.28 -14.94
C PHE A 8 15.87 33.55 -15.47
N ARG A 9 15.53 32.94 -16.60
CA ARG A 9 14.24 33.07 -17.26
C ARG A 9 13.07 32.58 -16.39
N TYR A 10 13.27 31.51 -15.61
CA TYR A 10 12.23 30.82 -14.85
C TYR A 10 12.53 30.71 -13.37
N ILE A 11 13.80 30.50 -12.99
CA ILE A 11 14.21 30.29 -11.59
C ILE A 11 13.90 31.56 -10.76
N GLY A 12 13.20 31.35 -9.65
CA GLY A 12 12.85 32.44 -8.71
C GLY A 12 11.66 33.30 -9.14
N ARG A 13 10.93 32.95 -10.23
CA ARG A 13 9.71 33.64 -10.67
C ARG A 13 8.46 32.85 -10.30
N PRO A 14 7.35 33.50 -9.95
CA PRO A 14 6.05 32.86 -9.76
C PRO A 14 5.49 32.46 -11.14
N LEU A 15 5.67 31.20 -11.52
CA LEU A 15 5.14 30.68 -12.77
C LEU A 15 3.84 29.92 -12.48
N PRO A 16 2.74 30.21 -13.19
CA PRO A 16 1.55 29.38 -13.11
C PRO A 16 1.85 27.99 -13.68
N ARG A 17 1.25 26.95 -13.07
CA ARG A 17 1.33 25.60 -13.61
C ARG A 17 0.54 25.52 -14.90
N HIS A 18 0.96 24.64 -15.81
CA HIS A 18 0.31 24.49 -17.12
C HIS A 18 -1.17 24.10 -17.00
N GLU A 19 -1.52 23.34 -15.96
CA GLU A 19 -2.88 22.86 -15.72
C GLU A 19 -3.77 23.85 -14.96
N ASP A 20 -3.22 24.88 -14.33
CA ASP A 20 -3.98 25.78 -13.45
C ASP A 20 -5.20 26.39 -14.16
N ALA A 21 -5.04 26.81 -15.42
CA ALA A 21 -6.12 27.44 -16.17
C ALA A 21 -7.38 26.57 -16.29
N ARG A 22 -7.24 25.25 -16.48
CA ARG A 22 -8.37 24.32 -16.56
C ARG A 22 -8.88 23.89 -15.18
N LEU A 23 -7.98 23.78 -14.20
CA LEU A 23 -8.34 23.32 -12.86
C LEU A 23 -9.18 24.37 -12.11
N ILE A 24 -8.82 25.65 -12.19
CA ILE A 24 -9.53 26.74 -11.49
C ILE A 24 -10.95 27.01 -12.06
N VAL A 25 -11.25 26.53 -13.26
CA VAL A 25 -12.59 26.64 -13.86
C VAL A 25 -13.38 25.34 -13.80
N GLY A 26 -12.95 24.37 -12.98
CA GLY A 26 -13.66 23.11 -12.78
C GLY A 26 -13.55 22.11 -13.95
N GLN A 27 -12.59 22.28 -14.85
CA GLN A 27 -12.34 21.37 -15.98
C GLN A 27 -11.30 20.28 -15.66
N GLY A 28 -10.93 20.13 -14.38
CA GLY A 28 -10.15 18.99 -13.90
C GLY A 28 -10.95 17.70 -14.04
N ARG A 29 -10.25 16.58 -14.24
CA ARG A 29 -10.85 15.25 -14.25
C ARG A 29 -10.04 14.34 -13.35
N PHE A 30 -10.72 13.78 -12.37
CA PHE A 30 -10.19 12.76 -11.46
C PHE A 30 -10.63 11.38 -11.92
N THR A 31 -10.10 10.34 -11.31
CA THR A 31 -10.37 8.95 -11.73
C THR A 31 -11.87 8.60 -11.69
N ASP A 32 -12.60 9.08 -10.68
CA ASP A 32 -14.06 8.86 -10.56
C ASP A 32 -14.90 9.60 -11.62
N ASP A 33 -14.29 10.54 -12.38
CA ASP A 33 -14.97 11.26 -13.48
C ASP A 33 -14.87 10.50 -14.81
N PHE A 34 -14.13 9.38 -14.86
CA PHE A 34 -14.07 8.52 -16.02
C PHE A 34 -15.10 7.40 -15.91
N GLY A 35 -15.75 7.09 -17.03
CA GLY A 35 -16.69 6.00 -17.16
C GLY A 35 -16.67 5.42 -18.57
N PHE A 36 -16.92 4.13 -18.68
CA PHE A 36 -16.96 3.40 -19.94
C PHE A 36 -18.31 2.69 -20.11
N PRO A 37 -18.84 2.56 -21.34
CA PRO A 37 -20.02 1.75 -21.59
C PRO A 37 -19.78 0.31 -21.11
N GLY A 38 -20.76 -0.24 -20.36
CA GLY A 38 -20.65 -1.61 -19.81
C GLY A 38 -19.65 -1.75 -18.65
N GLN A 39 -19.26 -0.64 -18.02
CA GLN A 39 -18.38 -0.66 -16.86
C GLN A 39 -18.99 -1.45 -15.70
N ALA A 40 -18.21 -2.35 -15.12
CA ALA A 40 -18.50 -2.99 -13.85
C ALA A 40 -17.88 -2.22 -12.68
N TYR A 41 -18.37 -2.47 -11.48
CA TYR A 41 -17.92 -1.82 -10.24
C TYR A 41 -17.39 -2.86 -9.27
N ALA A 42 -16.32 -2.54 -8.57
CA ALA A 42 -15.69 -3.40 -7.59
C ALA A 42 -15.75 -2.80 -6.19
N ALA A 43 -16.06 -3.63 -5.19
CA ALA A 43 -15.97 -3.31 -3.77
C ALA A 43 -15.03 -4.30 -3.08
N MET A 44 -14.13 -3.77 -2.24
CA MET A 44 -13.19 -4.59 -1.47
C MET A 44 -13.79 -4.98 -0.12
N VAL A 45 -13.77 -6.28 0.18
CA VAL A 45 -14.08 -6.80 1.51
C VAL A 45 -12.80 -6.77 2.34
N ARG A 46 -12.86 -6.14 3.51
CA ARG A 46 -11.69 -5.88 4.33
C ARG A 46 -11.77 -6.59 5.68
N SER A 47 -10.63 -7.07 6.17
CA SER A 47 -10.53 -7.70 7.47
C SER A 47 -10.83 -6.71 8.61
N PRO A 48 -11.68 -7.09 9.58
CA PRO A 48 -11.83 -6.36 10.83
C PRO A 48 -10.74 -6.72 11.86
N HIS A 49 -9.98 -7.80 11.62
CA HIS A 49 -8.98 -8.34 12.55
C HIS A 49 -7.59 -7.80 12.25
N PRO A 50 -6.79 -7.49 13.29
CA PRO A 50 -5.40 -7.07 13.13
C PRO A 50 -4.47 -8.22 12.74
N HIS A 51 -4.80 -9.45 13.14
CA HIS A 51 -4.06 -10.67 12.81
C HIS A 51 -5.00 -11.86 12.94
N ALA A 52 -5.25 -12.55 11.85
CA ALA A 52 -6.13 -13.71 11.86
C ALA A 52 -5.84 -14.62 10.67
N ARG A 53 -6.09 -15.91 10.86
CA ARG A 53 -6.11 -16.88 9.78
C ARG A 53 -7.43 -16.80 9.04
N ILE A 54 -7.41 -16.83 7.72
CA ILE A 54 -8.62 -16.94 6.88
C ILE A 54 -8.97 -18.42 6.79
N VAL A 55 -10.01 -18.83 7.51
CA VAL A 55 -10.46 -20.24 7.52
C VAL A 55 -11.25 -20.57 6.28
N SER A 56 -12.20 -19.69 5.90
CA SER A 56 -13.01 -19.88 4.70
C SER A 56 -13.63 -18.55 4.23
N ILE A 57 -13.92 -18.47 2.94
CA ILE A 57 -14.70 -17.40 2.30
C ILE A 57 -15.83 -18.05 1.53
N ASP A 58 -17.07 -17.88 2.01
CA ASP A 58 -18.25 -18.42 1.32
C ASP A 58 -18.83 -17.40 0.34
N LYS A 59 -18.64 -17.66 -0.95
CA LYS A 59 -19.12 -16.83 -2.06
C LYS A 59 -20.57 -17.09 -2.46
N SER A 60 -21.18 -18.18 -1.98
CA SER A 60 -22.45 -18.72 -2.51
C SER A 60 -23.61 -17.73 -2.46
N ARG A 61 -23.80 -17.06 -1.32
CA ARG A 61 -24.85 -16.06 -1.13
C ARG A 61 -24.66 -14.83 -2.00
N VAL A 62 -23.43 -14.38 -2.15
CA VAL A 62 -23.09 -13.18 -2.92
C VAL A 62 -23.28 -13.42 -4.41
N LEU A 63 -22.82 -14.59 -4.91
CA LEU A 63 -22.98 -14.96 -6.31
C LEU A 63 -24.45 -15.15 -6.73
N ALA A 64 -25.36 -15.36 -5.77
CA ALA A 64 -26.80 -15.45 -6.01
C ALA A 64 -27.49 -14.07 -6.06
N LEU A 65 -26.83 -12.97 -5.70
CA LEU A 65 -27.42 -11.64 -5.73
C LEU A 65 -27.57 -11.12 -7.16
N PRO A 66 -28.66 -10.43 -7.48
CA PRO A 66 -28.86 -9.84 -8.80
C PRO A 66 -27.76 -8.82 -9.13
N GLY A 67 -27.23 -8.91 -10.34
CA GLY A 67 -26.22 -7.99 -10.86
C GLY A 67 -24.78 -8.22 -10.35
N VAL A 68 -24.55 -9.19 -9.45
CA VAL A 68 -23.20 -9.62 -9.09
C VAL A 68 -22.60 -10.41 -10.25
N LEU A 69 -21.42 -9.99 -10.70
CA LEU A 69 -20.69 -10.58 -11.82
C LEU A 69 -19.61 -11.56 -11.35
N GLY A 70 -19.08 -11.37 -10.14
CA GLY A 70 -18.04 -12.25 -9.60
C GLY A 70 -17.57 -11.86 -8.21
N VAL A 71 -16.93 -12.83 -7.53
CA VAL A 71 -16.25 -12.66 -6.24
C VAL A 71 -14.87 -13.28 -6.36
N PHE A 72 -13.85 -12.47 -6.15
CA PHE A 72 -12.45 -12.85 -6.28
C PHE A 72 -11.75 -12.83 -4.93
N THR A 73 -10.91 -13.82 -4.68
CA THR A 73 -10.17 -14.03 -3.44
C THR A 73 -8.69 -14.27 -3.73
N GLY A 74 -7.87 -14.40 -2.70
CA GLY A 74 -6.45 -14.76 -2.86
C GLY A 74 -6.25 -16.10 -3.56
N ALA A 75 -7.16 -17.06 -3.37
CA ALA A 75 -7.13 -18.34 -4.08
C ALA A 75 -7.38 -18.18 -5.60
N ASP A 76 -8.31 -17.30 -5.99
CA ASP A 76 -8.55 -16.99 -7.40
C ASP A 76 -7.33 -16.29 -8.03
N CYS A 77 -6.72 -15.34 -7.33
CA CYS A 77 -5.48 -14.68 -7.79
C CYS A 77 -4.37 -15.71 -8.04
N ALA A 78 -4.20 -16.67 -7.14
CA ALA A 78 -3.20 -17.73 -7.29
C ALA A 78 -3.53 -18.67 -8.46
N ALA A 79 -4.82 -19.04 -8.64
CA ALA A 79 -5.27 -19.88 -9.75
C ALA A 79 -5.06 -19.21 -11.11
N ASP A 80 -5.23 -17.89 -11.18
CA ASP A 80 -4.98 -17.09 -12.38
C ASP A 80 -3.49 -16.78 -12.62
N GLY A 81 -2.60 -17.26 -11.75
CA GLY A 81 -1.15 -17.04 -11.86
C GLY A 81 -0.70 -15.61 -11.56
N LEU A 82 -1.52 -14.80 -10.88
CA LEU A 82 -1.16 -13.43 -10.54
C LEU A 82 -0.08 -13.39 -9.46
N GLY A 83 0.99 -12.67 -9.75
CA GLY A 83 2.11 -12.49 -8.82
C GLY A 83 1.83 -11.44 -7.72
N PRO A 84 2.70 -11.36 -6.70
CA PRO A 84 2.65 -10.27 -5.74
C PRO A 84 3.05 -8.95 -6.40
N ILE A 85 2.55 -7.83 -5.84
CA ILE A 85 3.00 -6.50 -6.23
C ILE A 85 4.50 -6.41 -5.89
N GLN A 86 5.31 -6.21 -6.91
CA GLN A 86 6.74 -6.03 -6.73
C GLN A 86 6.99 -4.63 -6.15
N HIS A 87 7.37 -4.59 -4.89
CA HIS A 87 7.84 -3.37 -4.26
C HIS A 87 9.28 -3.55 -3.81
N ASP A 88 10.01 -2.46 -3.86
CA ASP A 88 11.42 -2.42 -3.61
C ASP A 88 11.70 -1.32 -2.58
N PRO A 89 11.50 -1.65 -1.29
CA PRO A 89 11.59 -0.66 -0.23
C PRO A 89 13.04 -0.34 0.16
N LEU A 90 14.00 -1.17 -0.28
CA LEU A 90 15.39 -1.00 0.10
C LEU A 90 16.13 -0.03 -0.83
N PRO A 91 16.99 0.83 -0.29
CA PRO A 91 17.88 1.67 -1.09
C PRO A 91 18.80 0.82 -1.97
N LYS A 92 18.96 1.19 -3.25
CA LYS A 92 19.71 0.41 -4.24
C LYS A 92 20.84 1.14 -4.93
N THR A 93 20.96 2.45 -4.73
CA THR A 93 22.05 3.19 -5.37
C THR A 93 23.38 2.94 -4.67
N ARG A 94 24.49 3.21 -5.36
CA ARG A 94 25.83 3.04 -4.82
C ARG A 94 26.06 3.84 -3.54
N ASP A 95 25.46 5.01 -3.46
CA ASP A 95 25.65 5.97 -2.38
C ASP A 95 24.56 5.86 -1.29
N ASP A 96 23.61 4.93 -1.47
CA ASP A 96 22.56 4.67 -0.48
C ASP A 96 23.12 3.88 0.71
N MET A 97 22.47 4.10 1.86
CA MET A 97 22.72 3.31 3.06
C MET A 97 22.34 1.85 2.82
N LYS A 98 23.26 0.95 3.16
CA LYS A 98 22.98 -0.49 3.12
C LYS A 98 22.26 -0.89 4.40
N LEU A 99 21.02 -1.32 4.25
CA LEU A 99 20.23 -1.86 5.35
C LEU A 99 20.55 -3.35 5.55
N ALA A 100 20.57 -3.78 6.79
CA ALA A 100 20.79 -5.17 7.17
C ALA A 100 19.74 -5.62 8.18
N ALA A 101 19.42 -6.90 8.17
CA ALA A 101 18.63 -7.56 9.21
C ALA A 101 19.45 -7.69 10.52
N PRO A 102 18.82 -8.02 11.66
CA PRO A 102 19.53 -8.33 12.89
C PRO A 102 20.64 -9.37 12.65
N GLY A 103 21.83 -9.10 13.19
CA GLY A 103 23.02 -9.94 12.96
C GLY A 103 23.70 -9.76 11.62
N GLY A 104 23.31 -8.77 10.81
CA GLY A 104 23.96 -8.41 9.53
C GLY A 104 23.47 -9.23 8.33
N GLY A 105 22.36 -9.94 8.46
CA GLY A 105 21.77 -10.73 7.40
C GLY A 105 20.99 -9.90 6.36
N GLU A 106 20.41 -10.60 5.38
CA GLU A 106 19.55 -10.01 4.36
C GLU A 106 18.21 -9.58 4.98
N VAL A 107 17.72 -8.39 4.59
CA VAL A 107 16.45 -7.86 5.08
C VAL A 107 15.31 -8.67 4.48
N PHE A 108 14.42 -9.19 5.33
CA PHE A 108 13.21 -9.85 4.88
C PHE A 108 12.23 -8.85 4.27
N ILE A 109 11.77 -9.15 3.07
CA ILE A 109 10.74 -8.38 2.38
C ILE A 109 9.53 -9.29 2.21
N GLY A 110 8.51 -9.08 3.04
CA GLY A 110 7.26 -9.84 2.95
C GLY A 110 6.57 -9.63 1.60
N PRO A 111 5.93 -10.65 1.03
CA PRO A 111 5.20 -10.52 -0.22
C PRO A 111 4.01 -9.56 -0.07
N HIS A 112 3.87 -8.63 -1.00
CA HIS A 112 2.71 -7.75 -1.08
C HIS A 112 1.66 -8.38 -2.01
N LEU A 113 0.86 -9.27 -1.45
CA LEU A 113 -0.19 -9.96 -2.19
C LEU A 113 -1.31 -9.00 -2.61
N LEU A 114 -1.98 -9.28 -3.71
CA LEU A 114 -3.20 -8.56 -4.12
C LEU A 114 -4.31 -8.79 -3.10
N LEU A 115 -4.53 -10.05 -2.76
CA LEU A 115 -5.45 -10.54 -1.72
C LEU A 115 -4.75 -11.68 -0.98
N PRO A 116 -4.67 -11.69 0.35
CA PRO A 116 -4.12 -12.80 1.11
C PRO A 116 -5.03 -14.03 1.01
N ALA A 117 -4.43 -15.22 0.93
CA ALA A 117 -5.18 -16.47 0.87
C ALA A 117 -5.31 -17.16 2.23
N ASP A 118 -4.37 -16.91 3.14
CA ASP A 118 -4.21 -17.68 4.39
C ASP A 118 -4.34 -16.84 5.66
N LYS A 119 -3.77 -15.62 5.68
CA LYS A 119 -3.60 -14.84 6.90
C LYS A 119 -3.69 -13.33 6.62
N VAL A 120 -4.46 -12.64 7.45
CA VAL A 120 -4.48 -11.17 7.48
C VAL A 120 -3.53 -10.68 8.56
N ARG A 121 -2.86 -9.56 8.28
CA ARG A 121 -1.78 -9.00 9.11
C ARG A 121 -2.03 -7.57 9.58
N HIS A 122 -3.14 -6.97 9.18
CA HIS A 122 -3.58 -5.66 9.69
C HIS A 122 -5.07 -5.47 9.48
N VAL A 123 -5.68 -4.61 10.32
CA VAL A 123 -7.07 -4.19 10.14
C VAL A 123 -7.20 -3.44 8.81
N GLY A 124 -8.23 -3.79 8.04
CA GLY A 124 -8.49 -3.17 6.74
C GLY A 124 -7.75 -3.82 5.57
N GLU A 125 -7.00 -4.90 5.78
CA GLU A 125 -6.42 -5.69 4.68
C GLU A 125 -7.54 -6.26 3.80
N ALA A 126 -7.44 -6.05 2.48
CA ALA A 126 -8.44 -6.54 1.55
C ALA A 126 -8.30 -8.06 1.38
N VAL A 127 -9.38 -8.81 1.62
CA VAL A 127 -9.40 -10.28 1.56
C VAL A 127 -10.19 -10.83 0.38
N ALA A 128 -11.11 -10.03 -0.16
CA ALA A 128 -11.87 -10.36 -1.36
C ALA A 128 -12.27 -9.10 -2.11
N MET A 129 -12.66 -9.28 -3.37
CA MET A 129 -13.21 -8.25 -4.24
C MET A 129 -14.53 -8.76 -4.81
N VAL A 130 -15.61 -8.00 -4.63
CA VAL A 130 -16.92 -8.26 -5.25
C VAL A 130 -17.07 -7.34 -6.44
N VAL A 131 -17.43 -7.90 -7.59
CA VAL A 131 -17.66 -7.17 -8.85
C VAL A 131 -19.13 -7.29 -9.23
N ALA A 132 -19.76 -6.15 -9.56
CA ALA A 132 -21.18 -6.09 -9.92
C ALA A 132 -21.43 -5.05 -11.04
N GLU A 133 -22.63 -5.07 -11.61
CA GLU A 133 -23.07 -4.15 -12.65
C GLU A 133 -23.18 -2.71 -12.18
N THR A 134 -23.48 -2.50 -10.88
CA THR A 134 -23.57 -1.18 -10.27
C THR A 134 -22.75 -1.10 -8.99
N ARG A 135 -22.36 0.13 -8.62
CA ARG A 135 -21.63 0.38 -7.36
C ARG A 135 -22.42 -0.08 -6.14
N ALA A 136 -23.73 0.17 -6.09
CA ALA A 136 -24.58 -0.27 -4.97
C ALA A 136 -24.56 -1.79 -4.82
N GLN A 137 -24.78 -2.53 -5.90
CA GLN A 137 -24.74 -4.00 -5.88
C GLN A 137 -23.39 -4.57 -5.46
N ALA A 138 -22.28 -3.92 -5.85
CA ALA A 138 -20.93 -4.35 -5.42
C ALA A 138 -20.77 -4.18 -3.89
N PHE A 139 -21.23 -3.07 -3.32
CA PHE A 139 -21.19 -2.84 -1.87
C PHE A 139 -22.13 -3.77 -1.11
N ASP A 140 -23.38 -3.93 -1.57
CA ASP A 140 -24.35 -4.86 -0.97
C ASP A 140 -23.78 -6.29 -0.95
N GLY A 141 -23.15 -6.70 -2.05
CA GLY A 141 -22.47 -7.99 -2.14
C GLY A 141 -21.28 -8.10 -1.18
N ALA A 142 -20.51 -7.04 -1.02
CA ALA A 142 -19.40 -7.01 -0.07
C ALA A 142 -19.84 -7.13 1.39
N GLU A 143 -20.98 -6.54 1.76
CA GLU A 143 -21.56 -6.65 3.11
C GLU A 143 -22.09 -8.05 3.41
N VAL A 144 -22.55 -8.78 2.41
CA VAL A 144 -23.14 -10.13 2.55
C VAL A 144 -22.08 -11.23 2.53
N LEU A 145 -20.85 -10.94 2.05
CA LEU A 145 -19.79 -11.95 1.95
C LEU A 145 -19.40 -12.48 3.32
N ALA A 146 -19.57 -13.78 3.53
CA ALA A 146 -19.19 -14.43 4.77
C ALA A 146 -17.72 -14.85 4.74
N VAL A 147 -16.93 -14.27 5.63
CA VAL A 147 -15.52 -14.64 5.87
C VAL A 147 -15.40 -15.17 7.29
N THR A 148 -14.89 -16.40 7.43
CA THR A 148 -14.63 -17.01 8.73
C THR A 148 -13.16 -16.84 9.07
N TYR A 149 -12.90 -16.27 10.24
CA TYR A 149 -11.54 -16.03 10.74
C TYR A 149 -11.27 -16.83 12.01
N GLU A 150 -10.03 -17.21 12.18
CA GLU A 150 -9.44 -17.65 13.46
C GLU A 150 -8.49 -16.55 13.92
N GLU A 151 -8.85 -15.87 15.00
CA GLU A 151 -8.05 -14.77 15.55
C GLU A 151 -6.70 -15.29 16.06
N LEU A 152 -5.65 -14.54 15.76
CA LEU A 152 -4.29 -14.82 16.20
C LEU A 152 -3.81 -13.71 17.16
N PRO A 153 -2.87 -14.03 18.06
CA PRO A 153 -2.24 -13.01 18.89
C PRO A 153 -1.63 -11.91 18.07
N PHE A 154 -1.72 -10.68 18.56
CA PHE A 154 -1.19 -9.49 17.88
C PHE A 154 -0.61 -8.49 18.88
N VAL A 155 0.18 -7.56 18.39
CA VAL A 155 0.72 -6.44 19.14
C VAL A 155 0.40 -5.13 18.44
N LEU A 156 0.13 -4.07 19.21
CA LEU A 156 -0.24 -2.76 18.69
C LEU A 156 0.94 -1.77 18.69
N HIS A 157 1.79 -1.85 19.70
CA HIS A 157 2.91 -0.94 19.89
C HIS A 157 4.23 -1.58 19.45
N SER A 158 5.06 -0.81 18.79
CA SER A 158 6.36 -1.28 18.29
C SER A 158 7.30 -1.74 19.42
N GLU A 159 7.23 -1.11 20.58
CA GLU A 159 8.01 -1.47 21.76
C GLU A 159 7.62 -2.85 22.30
N ASP A 160 6.31 -3.14 22.33
CA ASP A 160 5.80 -4.46 22.74
C ASP A 160 6.14 -5.54 21.72
N ALA A 161 6.17 -5.18 20.43
CA ALA A 161 6.49 -6.11 19.35
C ALA A 161 7.93 -6.66 19.41
N MET A 162 8.85 -5.92 20.04
CA MET A 162 10.25 -6.33 20.22
C MET A 162 10.49 -7.14 21.50
N GLN A 163 9.50 -7.28 22.36
CA GLN A 163 9.67 -8.02 23.62
C GLN A 163 9.81 -9.52 23.36
N PRO A 164 10.60 -10.24 24.17
CA PRO A 164 10.71 -11.68 24.08
C PRO A 164 9.33 -12.36 24.20
N GLY A 165 9.00 -13.22 23.25
CA GLY A 165 7.71 -13.93 23.22
C GLY A 165 6.54 -13.13 22.65
N ALA A 166 6.77 -11.92 22.12
CA ALA A 166 5.74 -11.16 21.41
C ALA A 166 5.24 -11.94 20.17
N ALA A 167 3.96 -11.77 19.87
CA ALA A 167 3.38 -12.36 18.67
C ALA A 167 4.07 -11.81 17.41
N THR A 168 4.46 -12.70 16.50
CA THR A 168 5.10 -12.33 15.23
C THR A 168 4.06 -12.03 14.15
N VAL A 169 4.31 -11.01 13.35
CA VAL A 169 3.49 -10.69 12.16
C VAL A 169 3.84 -11.65 11.01
N TRP A 170 5.13 -11.93 10.85
CA TRP A 170 5.69 -12.87 9.89
C TRP A 170 6.40 -13.99 10.65
N ASP A 171 6.05 -15.23 10.36
CA ASP A 171 6.63 -16.39 11.03
C ASP A 171 8.15 -16.51 10.77
N GLU A 172 8.60 -15.95 9.63
CA GLU A 172 9.99 -15.89 9.20
C GLU A 172 10.83 -14.80 9.91
N VAL A 173 10.17 -13.93 10.68
CA VAL A 173 10.83 -12.78 11.33
C VAL A 173 10.64 -12.85 12.85
N PRO A 174 11.40 -13.68 13.54
CA PRO A 174 11.36 -13.75 15.00
C PRO A 174 11.74 -12.39 15.60
N GLY A 175 10.93 -11.90 16.55
CA GLY A 175 11.13 -10.60 17.22
C GLY A 175 10.66 -9.39 16.43
N ASN A 176 10.00 -9.56 15.28
CA ASN A 176 9.39 -8.49 14.47
C ASN A 176 10.36 -7.39 13.98
N ILE A 177 11.67 -7.61 14.01
CA ILE A 177 12.68 -6.64 13.59
C ILE A 177 13.14 -6.98 12.18
N LEU A 178 12.78 -6.14 11.21
CA LEU A 178 13.18 -6.30 9.81
C LEU A 178 14.57 -5.71 9.53
N VAL A 179 14.88 -4.58 10.15
CA VAL A 179 16.13 -3.84 9.94
C VAL A 179 16.76 -3.48 11.28
N ASP A 180 18.03 -3.86 11.44
CA ASP A 180 18.91 -3.40 12.53
C ASP A 180 20.23 -2.97 11.90
N THR A 181 20.36 -1.67 11.67
CA THR A 181 21.48 -1.09 10.93
C THR A 181 22.02 0.15 11.62
N ARG A 182 23.34 0.26 11.66
CA ARG A 182 24.06 1.38 12.27
C ARG A 182 24.89 2.12 11.24
N PHE A 183 24.94 3.43 11.38
CA PHE A 183 25.69 4.34 10.53
C PHE A 183 26.53 5.32 11.35
N GLY A 184 27.61 5.80 10.75
CA GLY A 184 28.49 6.77 11.35
C GLY A 184 29.57 6.16 12.23
N ASP A 185 30.28 7.01 12.96
CA ASP A 185 31.34 6.61 13.91
C ASP A 185 30.75 6.54 15.33
N HIS A 186 30.38 5.33 15.73
CA HIS A 186 29.82 5.05 17.05
C HIS A 186 30.76 5.49 18.18
N GLN A 187 32.05 5.15 18.06
CA GLN A 187 33.02 5.50 19.11
C GLN A 187 33.23 7.01 19.26
N ALA A 188 33.25 7.74 18.14
CA ALA A 188 33.32 9.20 18.18
C ALA A 188 32.05 9.81 18.81
N THR A 189 30.89 9.25 18.50
CA THR A 189 29.61 9.67 19.06
C THR A 189 29.57 9.46 20.58
N GLU A 190 29.91 8.28 21.07
CA GLU A 190 29.97 7.99 22.51
C GLU A 190 30.94 8.92 23.25
N ARG A 191 32.16 9.10 22.73
CA ARG A 191 33.11 10.06 23.30
C ARG A 191 32.57 11.49 23.34
N ALA A 192 31.81 11.91 22.34
CA ALA A 192 31.20 13.23 22.31
C ALA A 192 30.13 13.39 23.41
N PHE A 193 29.32 12.36 23.64
CA PHE A 193 28.34 12.34 24.74
C PHE A 193 29.03 12.34 26.10
N GLU A 194 30.07 11.54 26.31
CA GLU A 194 30.84 11.51 27.56
C GLU A 194 31.50 12.84 27.89
N GLN A 195 31.89 13.62 26.88
CA GLN A 195 32.57 14.91 27.03
C GLN A 195 31.60 16.12 27.04
N ALA A 196 30.34 15.89 26.75
CA ALA A 196 29.33 16.96 26.66
C ALA A 196 29.06 17.55 28.05
N ALA A 197 29.09 18.87 28.18
CA ALA A 197 28.76 19.55 29.41
C ALA A 197 27.30 19.36 29.86
N ASN A 198 26.41 19.19 28.89
CA ASN A 198 25.00 18.95 29.12
C ASN A 198 24.50 17.96 28.03
N VAL A 199 23.72 16.96 28.46
CA VAL A 199 23.03 16.01 27.58
C VAL A 199 21.54 16.12 27.85
N VAL A 200 20.75 16.28 26.79
CA VAL A 200 19.28 16.26 26.85
C VAL A 200 18.78 15.06 26.05
N ALA A 201 17.97 14.23 26.68
CA ALA A 201 17.30 13.11 26.02
C ALA A 201 15.80 13.35 25.99
N MET A 202 15.14 12.91 24.92
CA MET A 202 13.69 12.99 24.75
C MET A 202 13.21 11.80 23.92
N ASP A 203 12.16 11.16 24.41
CA ASP A 203 11.49 10.09 23.69
C ASP A 203 10.31 10.65 22.87
N PHE A 204 10.22 10.23 21.62
CA PHE A 204 9.14 10.64 20.71
C PHE A 204 8.32 9.42 20.29
N ASN A 205 7.02 9.48 20.48
CA ASN A 205 6.09 8.51 19.91
C ASN A 205 5.42 9.12 18.67
N ILE A 206 5.70 8.53 17.49
CA ILE A 206 5.07 8.92 16.23
C ILE A 206 4.05 7.84 15.88
N GLY A 207 2.77 8.14 16.12
CA GLY A 207 1.67 7.24 15.80
C GLY A 207 1.61 6.93 14.30
N ARG A 208 1.14 5.73 13.96
CA ARG A 208 0.83 5.39 12.59
C ARG A 208 -0.33 6.25 12.09
N VAL A 209 -0.12 6.90 10.97
CA VAL A 209 -1.14 7.69 10.28
C VAL A 209 -1.16 7.32 8.80
N THR A 210 -2.31 7.48 8.18
CA THR A 210 -2.44 7.38 6.73
C THR A 210 -2.62 8.75 6.12
N GLY A 211 -2.06 8.96 4.93
CA GLY A 211 -2.41 10.14 4.13
C GLY A 211 -3.85 9.99 3.67
N VAL A 212 -4.69 10.99 3.96
CA VAL A 212 -6.08 11.02 3.51
C VAL A 212 -6.20 12.15 2.48
N PRO A 213 -5.81 11.91 1.21
CA PRO A 213 -5.94 12.93 0.18
C PRO A 213 -7.41 13.23 -0.09
N MET A 214 -7.70 14.48 -0.49
CA MET A 214 -9.06 14.88 -0.86
C MET A 214 -9.54 14.12 -2.12
N GLU A 215 -8.62 13.72 -3.01
CA GLU A 215 -8.92 12.82 -4.11
C GLU A 215 -9.08 11.38 -3.59
N PRO A 216 -10.25 10.75 -3.72
CA PRO A 216 -10.45 9.36 -3.35
C PRO A 216 -9.53 8.41 -4.13
N ARG A 217 -9.12 7.33 -3.50
CA ARG A 217 -8.38 6.28 -4.19
C ARG A 217 -9.35 5.46 -5.03
N ALA A 218 -9.31 5.69 -6.33
CA ALA A 218 -10.10 4.98 -7.32
C ALA A 218 -9.23 4.59 -8.50
N CYS A 219 -9.65 3.56 -9.23
CA CYS A 219 -9.06 3.19 -10.51
C CYS A 219 -10.15 2.69 -11.46
N VAL A 220 -9.96 2.94 -12.74
CA VAL A 220 -10.78 2.38 -13.81
C VAL A 220 -9.84 1.69 -14.80
N ALA A 221 -10.09 0.40 -15.04
CA ALA A 221 -9.32 -0.40 -15.97
C ALA A 221 -10.16 -0.82 -17.17
N ASN A 222 -9.55 -0.84 -18.34
CA ASN A 222 -10.13 -1.37 -19.57
C ASN A 222 -9.14 -2.33 -20.21
N TYR A 223 -9.65 -3.45 -20.72
CA TYR A 223 -8.90 -4.43 -21.50
C TYR A 223 -9.42 -4.49 -22.92
N ASP A 224 -8.55 -4.28 -23.89
CA ASP A 224 -8.83 -4.46 -25.30
C ASP A 224 -8.32 -5.83 -25.75
N ALA A 225 -9.26 -6.78 -25.95
CA ALA A 225 -8.93 -8.14 -26.33
C ALA A 225 -8.31 -8.24 -27.75
N ALA A 226 -8.57 -7.29 -28.65
CA ALA A 226 -8.02 -7.31 -29.99
C ALA A 226 -6.52 -7.01 -30.02
N SER A 227 -6.06 -6.10 -29.16
CA SER A 227 -4.65 -5.73 -29.04
C SER A 227 -3.94 -6.35 -27.84
N GLY A 228 -4.66 -7.03 -26.93
CA GLY A 228 -4.14 -7.53 -25.66
C GLY A 228 -3.74 -6.44 -24.67
N ARG A 229 -4.27 -5.22 -24.84
CA ARG A 229 -3.81 -4.05 -24.11
C ARG A 229 -4.69 -3.74 -22.90
N TYR A 230 -4.05 -3.57 -21.76
CA TYR A 230 -4.65 -2.97 -20.56
C TYR A 230 -4.45 -1.45 -20.56
N THR A 231 -5.49 -0.71 -20.20
CA THR A 231 -5.45 0.73 -19.94
C THR A 231 -5.98 0.97 -18.54
N LEU A 232 -5.18 1.62 -17.69
CA LEU A 232 -5.56 1.96 -16.32
C LEU A 232 -5.58 3.48 -16.15
N HIS A 233 -6.69 3.99 -15.64
CA HIS A 233 -6.79 5.35 -15.10
C HIS A 233 -6.79 5.27 -13.59
N ALA A 234 -5.78 5.86 -12.95
CA ALA A 234 -5.62 5.86 -11.50
C ALA A 234 -4.80 7.07 -11.05
N GLY A 235 -5.12 7.62 -9.89
CA GLY A 235 -4.26 8.58 -9.21
C GLY A 235 -2.97 7.88 -8.76
N SER A 236 -1.80 8.42 -9.14
CA SER A 236 -0.52 7.82 -8.77
C SER A 236 0.62 8.86 -8.72
N GLY A 237 1.72 8.50 -8.05
CA GLY A 237 2.96 9.27 -8.05
C GLY A 237 3.77 9.18 -9.36
N GLY A 238 3.26 8.46 -10.38
CA GLY A 238 3.87 8.33 -11.69
C GLY A 238 3.48 7.06 -12.42
N ALA A 239 3.16 7.19 -13.71
CA ALA A 239 2.66 6.09 -14.54
C ALA A 239 3.69 4.97 -14.78
N VAL A 240 4.97 5.31 -14.83
CA VAL A 240 6.05 4.34 -15.14
C VAL A 240 6.18 3.27 -14.06
N ARG A 241 6.16 3.69 -12.79
CA ARG A 241 6.23 2.75 -11.66
C ARG A 241 4.99 1.86 -11.63
N GLN A 242 3.81 2.43 -11.72
CA GLN A 242 2.54 1.70 -11.70
C GLN A 242 2.44 0.69 -12.85
N LYS A 243 2.85 1.08 -14.07
CA LYS A 243 2.91 0.16 -15.22
C LYS A 243 3.83 -1.03 -14.95
N ARG A 244 5.03 -0.79 -14.38
CA ARG A 244 5.99 -1.85 -14.05
C ARG A 244 5.43 -2.83 -13.02
N GLU A 245 4.80 -2.30 -11.96
CA GLU A 245 4.21 -3.11 -10.91
C GLU A 245 3.06 -3.98 -11.44
N LEU A 246 2.17 -3.40 -12.26
CA LEU A 246 1.09 -4.14 -12.91
C LEU A 246 1.62 -5.23 -13.86
N ALA A 247 2.63 -4.92 -14.67
CA ALA A 247 3.24 -5.91 -15.56
C ALA A 247 3.85 -7.07 -14.76
N GLY A 248 4.47 -6.80 -13.60
CA GLY A 248 5.00 -7.84 -12.73
C GLY A 248 3.93 -8.73 -12.08
N VAL A 249 2.73 -8.18 -11.87
CA VAL A 249 1.58 -8.94 -11.34
C VAL A 249 0.98 -9.85 -12.41
N LEU A 250 0.89 -9.36 -13.64
CA LEU A 250 0.22 -10.04 -14.77
C LEU A 250 1.11 -11.09 -15.47
N GLY A 251 2.42 -11.05 -15.27
CA GLY A 251 3.40 -11.96 -15.90
C GLY A 251 4.02 -11.36 -17.16
#